data_77f43f0e459416086b916266903b470c
#
_entry.id   77f43f0e459416086b916266903b470c
#
_cell.length_a   1.000
_cell.length_b   1.000
_cell.length_c   1.000
_cell.angle_alpha   90.00
_cell.angle_beta   90.00
_cell.angle_gamma   90.00
#
_symmetry.space_group_name_H-M   'P 1'
#
loop_
_entity.id
_entity.type
_entity.pdbx_description
1 polymer ?
#
loop_
_entity_poly.entity_id
_entity_poly.type
_entity_poly.pdbx_seq_one_letter_code
_entity_poly.pdbx_strand_id
1 'polypeptide(L)'
;YLACLGYYGLVWFEGQHYVTLLAIAALMVLMSIYVFTFPKYGTEQITVAFFGIFYLGIMLSYLYQVRAMADGKYLVWLIFLSSWGCDTCAYCAGMLLGKHRLAPVLSPKKSIEGAVGGVVGSALLGCIYAYFFGAKMDEVSNPMVACAVACAIAAVISQIGDLAASAIKRNHNVKDYGNLIPGHGGVLDRFDSMIFTAPAIYFALTFLR
;
A
#
# COMPACT_ATOMS: atom_id res chain seq x y z
N TYR A 1 -11.11 0.76 -15.92
CA TYR A 1 -11.87 1.70 -15.08
C TYR A 1 -13.20 1.13 -14.63
N LEU A 2 -14.05 0.59 -15.54
CA LEU A 2 -15.37 0.05 -15.19
C LEU A 2 -15.30 -1.07 -14.14
N ALA A 3 -14.33 -1.98 -14.24
CA ALA A 3 -14.12 -3.03 -13.25
C ALA A 3 -13.78 -2.46 -11.87
N CYS A 4 -12.93 -1.42 -11.79
CA CYS A 4 -12.61 -0.76 -10.53
C CYS A 4 -13.83 -0.03 -9.94
N LEU A 5 -14.60 0.68 -10.77
CA LEU A 5 -15.82 1.36 -10.31
C LEU A 5 -16.86 0.36 -9.79
N GLY A 6 -17.08 -0.73 -10.51
CA GLY A 6 -17.97 -1.81 -10.07
C GLY A 6 -17.49 -2.44 -8.76
N TYR A 7 -16.17 -2.68 -8.64
CA TYR A 7 -15.56 -3.18 -7.42
C TYR A 7 -15.79 -2.26 -6.21
N TYR A 8 -15.49 -0.97 -6.34
CA TYR A 8 -15.70 -0.01 -5.25
C TYR A 8 -17.17 0.15 -4.89
N GLY A 9 -18.09 0.11 -5.87
CA GLY A 9 -19.52 0.10 -5.62
C GLY A 9 -19.95 -1.09 -4.77
N LEU A 10 -19.50 -2.29 -5.11
CA LEU A 10 -19.83 -3.50 -4.34
C LEU A 10 -19.21 -3.51 -2.94
N VAL A 11 -17.96 -3.08 -2.80
CA VAL A 11 -17.32 -2.93 -1.47
C VAL A 11 -18.09 -1.95 -0.59
N TRP A 12 -18.65 -0.90 -1.17
CA TRP A 12 -19.45 0.08 -0.45
C TRP A 12 -20.79 -0.49 0.03
N PHE A 13 -21.51 -1.26 -0.80
CA PHE A 13 -22.85 -1.77 -0.49
C PHE A 13 -22.83 -3.10 0.31
N GLU A 14 -21.94 -4.03 -0.04
CA GLU A 14 -21.97 -5.42 0.43
C GLU A 14 -20.75 -5.82 1.28
N GLY A 15 -19.77 -4.93 1.45
CA GLY A 15 -18.57 -5.21 2.21
C GLY A 15 -17.60 -6.19 1.54
N GLN A 16 -16.84 -6.95 2.35
CA GLN A 16 -15.68 -7.73 1.87
C GLN A 16 -16.02 -9.09 1.24
N HIS A 17 -17.27 -9.55 1.36
CA HIS A 17 -17.63 -10.93 0.99
C HIS A 17 -17.39 -11.27 -0.48
N TYR A 18 -17.38 -10.27 -1.37
CA TYR A 18 -17.31 -10.47 -2.82
C TYR A 18 -15.97 -10.11 -3.48
N VAL A 19 -14.93 -9.80 -2.69
CA VAL A 19 -13.60 -9.40 -3.24
C VAL A 19 -13.02 -10.49 -4.16
N THR A 20 -13.03 -11.74 -3.70
CA THR A 20 -12.51 -12.88 -4.49
C THR A 20 -13.37 -13.14 -5.72
N LEU A 21 -14.69 -13.09 -5.58
CA LEU A 21 -15.62 -13.28 -6.69
C LEU A 21 -15.40 -12.22 -7.77
N LEU A 22 -15.21 -10.98 -7.37
CA LEU A 22 -14.96 -9.87 -8.30
C LEU A 22 -13.62 -9.99 -9.02
N ALA A 23 -12.57 -10.43 -8.31
CA ALA A 23 -11.28 -10.69 -8.93
C ALA A 23 -11.38 -11.79 -10.00
N ILE A 24 -12.09 -12.87 -9.68
CA ILE A 24 -12.36 -13.96 -10.63
C ILE A 24 -13.21 -13.47 -11.81
N ALA A 25 -14.29 -12.73 -11.54
CA ALA A 25 -15.14 -12.19 -12.59
C ALA A 25 -14.39 -11.23 -13.52
N ALA A 26 -13.54 -10.36 -12.96
CA ALA A 26 -12.69 -9.46 -13.75
C ALA A 26 -11.74 -10.25 -14.66
N LEU A 27 -11.11 -11.31 -14.15
CA LEU A 27 -10.26 -12.19 -14.95
C LEU A 27 -11.05 -12.90 -16.05
N MET A 28 -12.24 -13.45 -15.74
CA MET A 28 -13.10 -14.09 -16.73
C MET A 28 -13.51 -13.14 -17.85
N VAL A 29 -13.87 -11.88 -17.52
CA VAL A 29 -14.21 -10.86 -18.50
C VAL A 29 -13.00 -10.51 -19.37
N LEU A 30 -11.82 -10.32 -18.78
CA LEU A 30 -10.59 -10.04 -19.52
C LEU A 30 -10.22 -11.18 -20.46
N MET A 31 -10.34 -12.43 -20.02
CA MET A 31 -10.09 -13.62 -20.85
C MET A 31 -11.13 -13.74 -21.98
N SER A 32 -12.38 -13.40 -21.73
CA SER A 32 -13.41 -13.36 -22.78
C SER A 32 -13.07 -12.29 -23.83
N ILE A 33 -12.70 -11.07 -23.40
CA ILE A 33 -12.24 -10.02 -24.31
C ILE A 33 -11.04 -10.51 -25.14
N TYR A 34 -10.07 -11.18 -24.51
CA TYR A 34 -8.91 -11.74 -25.19
C TYR A 34 -9.31 -12.70 -26.31
N VAL A 35 -10.21 -13.63 -26.02
CA VAL A 35 -10.67 -14.62 -27.02
C VAL A 35 -11.43 -13.95 -28.17
N PHE A 36 -12.38 -13.06 -27.87
CA PHE A 36 -13.22 -12.43 -28.89
C PHE A 36 -12.48 -11.38 -29.73
N THR A 37 -11.35 -10.89 -29.25
CA THR A 37 -10.57 -9.87 -29.97
C THR A 37 -9.27 -10.41 -30.56
N PHE A 38 -9.02 -11.71 -30.44
CA PHE A 38 -7.80 -12.33 -30.97
C PHE A 38 -7.72 -12.13 -32.52
N PRO A 39 -6.53 -11.79 -33.08
CA PRO A 39 -5.21 -11.63 -32.45
C PRO A 39 -4.87 -10.19 -32.06
N LYS A 40 -5.86 -9.30 -31.92
CA LYS A 40 -5.64 -7.85 -31.68
C LYS A 40 -4.91 -7.57 -30.37
N TYR A 41 -5.24 -8.28 -29.29
CA TYR A 41 -4.57 -8.16 -28.01
C TYR A 41 -3.80 -9.43 -27.69
N GLY A 42 -2.59 -9.29 -27.16
CA GLY A 42 -1.76 -10.40 -26.69
C GLY A 42 -1.94 -10.65 -25.19
N THR A 43 -1.41 -11.76 -24.72
CA THR A 43 -1.44 -12.15 -23.30
C THR A 43 -0.84 -11.09 -22.38
N GLU A 44 0.18 -10.37 -22.85
CA GLU A 44 0.85 -9.32 -22.10
C GLU A 44 -0.10 -8.18 -21.71
N GLN A 45 -0.90 -7.68 -22.67
CA GLN A 45 -1.87 -6.61 -22.39
C GLN A 45 -2.96 -7.05 -21.41
N ILE A 46 -3.41 -8.29 -21.50
CA ILE A 46 -4.39 -8.86 -20.56
C ILE A 46 -3.81 -9.00 -19.16
N THR A 47 -2.56 -9.47 -19.04
CA THR A 47 -1.86 -9.59 -17.77
C THR A 47 -1.66 -8.23 -17.10
N VAL A 48 -1.23 -7.23 -17.88
CA VAL A 48 -1.06 -5.85 -17.37
C VAL A 48 -2.39 -5.24 -16.92
N ALA A 49 -3.47 -5.47 -17.68
CA ALA A 49 -4.80 -5.00 -17.32
C ALA A 49 -5.30 -5.64 -16.02
N PHE A 50 -5.14 -6.97 -15.87
CA PHE A 50 -5.49 -7.68 -14.63
C PHE A 50 -4.64 -7.22 -13.45
N PHE A 51 -3.32 -7.10 -13.64
CA PHE A 51 -2.42 -6.56 -12.63
C PHE A 51 -2.86 -5.15 -12.18
N GLY A 52 -3.24 -4.28 -13.10
CA GLY A 52 -3.72 -2.93 -12.79
C GLY A 52 -5.01 -2.95 -11.95
N ILE A 53 -5.96 -3.82 -12.27
CA ILE A 53 -7.19 -3.98 -11.48
C ILE A 53 -6.86 -4.46 -10.07
N PHE A 54 -5.97 -5.44 -9.92
CA PHE A 54 -5.59 -5.99 -8.64
C PHE A 54 -4.78 -4.98 -7.82
N TYR A 55 -3.74 -4.41 -8.43
CA TYR A 55 -2.80 -3.52 -7.78
C TYR A 55 -3.45 -2.19 -7.35
N LEU A 56 -4.17 -1.52 -8.27
CA LEU A 56 -4.78 -0.24 -7.99
C LEU A 56 -6.20 -0.39 -7.42
N GLY A 57 -7.00 -1.32 -7.93
CA GLY A 57 -8.37 -1.52 -7.50
C GLY A 57 -8.43 -2.19 -6.13
N ILE A 58 -8.01 -3.45 -6.06
CA ILE A 58 -8.20 -4.27 -4.85
C ILE A 58 -7.29 -3.80 -3.70
N MET A 59 -5.98 -3.67 -3.94
CA MET A 59 -5.06 -3.35 -2.84
C MET A 59 -5.34 -1.97 -2.23
N LEU A 60 -5.64 -0.95 -3.03
CA LEU A 60 -5.93 0.39 -2.51
C LEU A 60 -7.27 0.44 -1.77
N SER A 61 -8.23 -0.44 -2.08
CA SER A 61 -9.51 -0.52 -1.37
C SER A 61 -9.36 -0.86 0.11
N TYR A 62 -8.25 -1.48 0.51
CA TYR A 62 -7.97 -1.80 1.91
C TYR A 62 -7.87 -0.55 2.79
N LEU A 63 -7.62 0.62 2.23
CA LEU A 63 -7.72 1.89 2.96
C LEU A 63 -9.16 2.12 3.46
N TYR A 64 -10.15 1.88 2.60
CA TYR A 64 -11.55 1.92 2.99
C TYR A 64 -11.90 0.79 3.96
N GLN A 65 -11.40 -0.43 3.69
CA GLN A 65 -11.67 -1.60 4.53
C GLN A 65 -11.15 -1.42 5.96
N VAL A 66 -9.94 -0.88 6.15
CA VAL A 66 -9.43 -0.50 7.48
C VAL A 66 -10.31 0.59 8.10
N ARG A 67 -10.77 1.57 7.32
CA ARG A 67 -11.68 2.61 7.82
C ARG A 67 -13.03 2.07 8.24
N ALA A 68 -13.52 1.00 7.61
CA ALA A 68 -14.79 0.34 7.90
C ALA A 68 -14.71 -0.66 9.08
N MET A 69 -13.51 -1.00 9.56
CA MET A 69 -13.36 -1.82 10.77
C MET A 69 -13.95 -1.13 12.00
N ALA A 70 -14.28 -1.89 13.05
CA ALA A 70 -14.50 -1.33 14.38
C ALA A 70 -13.23 -0.53 14.77
N ASP A 71 -13.42 0.65 15.36
CA ASP A 71 -12.35 1.63 15.62
C ASP A 71 -11.60 2.15 14.37
N GLY A 72 -12.07 1.83 13.16
CA GLY A 72 -11.40 2.17 11.90
C GLY A 72 -11.12 3.66 11.69
N LYS A 73 -11.90 4.55 12.34
CA LYS A 73 -11.62 6.00 12.31
C LYS A 73 -10.27 6.37 12.95
N TYR A 74 -9.77 5.53 13.85
CA TYR A 74 -8.44 5.68 14.45
C TYR A 74 -7.41 4.79 13.73
N LEU A 75 -7.78 3.57 13.39
CA LEU A 75 -6.88 2.58 12.80
C LEU A 75 -6.39 2.97 11.40
N VAL A 76 -7.20 3.68 10.62
CA VAL A 76 -6.80 4.14 9.27
C VAL A 76 -5.56 5.03 9.27
N TRP A 77 -5.31 5.77 10.35
CA TRP A 77 -4.14 6.64 10.46
C TRP A 77 -2.82 5.86 10.55
N LEU A 78 -2.87 4.59 10.99
CA LEU A 78 -1.69 3.73 11.01
C LEU A 78 -1.13 3.48 9.60
N ILE A 79 -1.97 3.51 8.56
CA ILE A 79 -1.53 3.39 7.16
C ILE A 79 -0.62 4.57 6.81
N PHE A 80 -1.01 5.79 7.17
CA PHE A 80 -0.23 7.00 6.90
C PHE A 80 1.06 7.05 7.74
N LEU A 81 0.99 6.65 9.01
CA LEU A 81 2.16 6.57 9.87
C LEU A 81 3.16 5.53 9.39
N SER A 82 2.68 4.38 8.88
CA SER A 82 3.55 3.31 8.38
C SER A 82 4.11 3.58 6.99
N SER A 83 3.48 4.44 6.20
CA SER A 83 3.95 4.84 4.87
C SER A 83 4.78 6.12 4.98
N TRP A 84 4.16 7.28 5.10
CA TRP A 84 4.85 8.58 5.14
C TRP A 84 5.73 8.78 6.37
N GLY A 85 5.30 8.26 7.53
CA GLY A 85 6.12 8.27 8.75
C GLY A 85 7.37 7.43 8.58
N CYS A 86 7.25 6.24 7.98
CA CYS A 86 8.40 5.40 7.64
C CYS A 86 9.36 6.10 6.69
N ASP A 87 8.87 6.71 5.59
CA ASP A 87 9.72 7.41 4.62
C ASP A 87 10.48 8.58 5.27
N THR A 88 9.81 9.35 6.13
CA THR A 88 10.41 10.46 6.86
C THR A 88 11.50 9.97 7.82
N CYS A 89 11.20 8.95 8.63
CA CYS A 89 12.17 8.38 9.57
C CYS A 89 13.34 7.71 8.83
N ALA A 90 13.07 7.02 7.72
CA ALA A 90 14.09 6.41 6.88
C ALA A 90 15.00 7.45 6.25
N TYR A 91 14.46 8.58 5.79
CA TYR A 91 15.24 9.69 5.28
C TYR A 91 16.15 10.30 6.35
N CYS A 92 15.61 10.60 7.54
CA CYS A 92 16.38 11.15 8.65
C CYS A 92 17.49 10.19 9.09
N ALA A 93 17.18 8.92 9.33
CA ALA A 93 18.15 7.91 9.72
C ALA A 93 19.20 7.67 8.61
N GLY A 94 18.77 7.66 7.37
CA GLY A 94 19.67 7.51 6.21
C GLY A 94 20.63 8.68 6.03
N MET A 95 20.20 9.90 6.34
CA MET A 95 21.09 11.08 6.33
C MET A 95 22.15 11.03 7.44
N LEU A 96 21.74 10.59 8.64
CA LEU A 96 22.62 10.61 9.81
C LEU A 96 23.57 9.40 9.87
N LEU A 97 23.08 8.23 9.48
CA LEU A 97 23.76 6.95 9.70
C LEU A 97 24.04 6.16 8.41
N GLY A 98 23.50 6.59 7.26
CA GLY A 98 23.52 5.81 6.02
C GLY A 98 24.91 5.62 5.44
N LYS A 99 25.36 4.37 5.40
CA LYS A 99 26.66 3.96 4.83
C LYS A 99 26.48 2.97 3.68
N HIS A 100 25.49 2.06 3.78
CA HIS A 100 25.31 0.98 2.83
C HIS A 100 24.06 1.24 1.96
N ARG A 101 24.19 1.11 0.64
CA ARG A 101 23.06 1.29 -0.29
C ARG A 101 22.12 0.10 -0.22
N LEU A 102 20.80 0.38 -0.12
CA LEU A 102 19.76 -0.67 -0.06
C LEU A 102 19.47 -1.24 -1.46
N ALA A 103 19.26 -0.39 -2.44
CA ALA A 103 18.87 -0.78 -3.80
C ALA A 103 19.52 0.16 -4.84
N PRO A 104 20.82 -0.05 -5.17
CA PRO A 104 21.60 0.87 -6.01
C PRO A 104 20.99 1.12 -7.39
N VAL A 105 20.35 0.11 -7.99
CA VAL A 105 19.76 0.19 -9.33
C VAL A 105 18.38 0.86 -9.31
N LEU A 106 17.52 0.51 -8.34
CA LEU A 106 16.13 0.99 -8.28
C LEU A 106 16.03 2.36 -7.62
N SER A 107 16.69 2.51 -6.48
CA SER A 107 16.66 3.74 -5.68
C SER A 107 18.03 4.01 -5.05
N PRO A 108 18.95 4.69 -5.75
CA PRO A 108 20.34 4.86 -5.32
C PRO A 108 20.50 5.71 -4.04
N LYS A 109 19.46 6.43 -3.63
CA LYS A 109 19.49 7.26 -2.42
C LYS A 109 19.09 6.51 -1.14
N LYS A 110 18.47 5.34 -1.23
CA LYS A 110 18.05 4.56 -0.05
C LYS A 110 19.23 3.80 0.55
N SER A 111 19.33 3.82 1.88
CA SER A 111 20.35 3.09 2.67
C SER A 111 19.70 2.01 3.54
N ILE A 112 20.48 1.00 3.90
CA ILE A 112 20.05 -0.09 4.79
C ILE A 112 19.76 0.48 6.20
N GLU A 113 20.63 1.34 6.69
CA GLU A 113 20.46 2.00 7.98
C GLU A 113 19.20 2.88 8.01
N GLY A 114 18.95 3.57 6.89
CA GLY A 114 17.71 4.32 6.70
C GLY A 114 16.49 3.40 6.73
N ALA A 115 16.55 2.25 6.05
CA ALA A 115 15.46 1.28 6.04
C ALA A 115 15.13 0.76 7.44
N VAL A 116 16.14 0.39 8.23
CA VAL A 116 15.96 -0.03 9.64
C VAL A 116 15.41 1.13 10.47
N GLY A 117 15.96 2.33 10.30
CA GLY A 117 15.48 3.53 11.00
C GLY A 117 14.02 3.87 10.66
N GLY A 118 13.59 3.63 9.42
CA GLY A 118 12.20 3.78 9.01
C GLY A 118 11.25 2.82 9.73
N VAL A 119 11.64 1.54 9.84
CA VAL A 119 10.83 0.54 10.57
C VAL A 119 10.73 0.85 12.05
N VAL A 120 11.86 1.14 12.69
CA VAL A 120 11.89 1.49 14.12
C VAL A 120 11.12 2.79 14.38
N GLY A 121 11.34 3.81 13.56
CA GLY A 121 10.63 5.09 13.66
C GLY A 121 9.12 4.93 13.46
N SER A 122 8.69 4.13 12.50
CA SER A 122 7.27 3.83 12.27
C SER A 122 6.64 3.09 13.46
N ALA A 123 7.33 2.11 14.05
CA ALA A 123 6.88 1.43 15.26
C ALA A 123 6.71 2.40 16.44
N LEU A 124 7.67 3.30 16.64
CA LEU A 124 7.61 4.33 17.67
C LEU A 124 6.45 5.31 17.42
N LEU A 125 6.24 5.74 16.19
CA LEU A 125 5.09 6.59 15.82
C LEU A 125 3.76 5.89 16.11
N GLY A 126 3.64 4.59 15.80
CA GLY A 126 2.48 3.78 16.13
C GLY A 126 2.23 3.67 17.64
N CYS A 127 3.29 3.48 18.42
CA CYS A 127 3.23 3.43 19.87
C CYS A 127 2.80 4.80 20.46
N ILE A 128 3.39 5.90 20.00
CA ILE A 128 3.04 7.25 20.42
C ILE A 128 1.58 7.56 20.05
N TYR A 129 1.17 7.21 18.85
CA TYR A 129 -0.21 7.38 18.41
C TYR A 129 -1.19 6.64 19.32
N ALA A 130 -0.88 5.38 19.65
CA ALA A 130 -1.70 4.59 20.55
C ALA A 130 -1.70 5.09 21.99
N TYR A 131 -0.63 5.73 22.46
CA TYR A 131 -0.60 6.39 23.76
C TYR A 131 -1.67 7.49 23.86
N PHE A 132 -1.87 8.28 22.80
CA PHE A 132 -2.87 9.37 22.80
C PHE A 132 -4.29 8.89 22.45
N PHE A 133 -4.42 7.90 21.59
CA PHE A 133 -5.72 7.48 21.05
C PHE A 133 -6.14 6.07 21.45
N GLY A 134 -5.28 5.29 22.10
CA GLY A 134 -5.54 3.90 22.46
C GLY A 134 -6.75 3.70 23.36
N ALA A 135 -7.02 4.64 24.26
CA ALA A 135 -8.21 4.64 25.11
C ALA A 135 -9.56 4.72 24.33
N LYS A 136 -9.50 4.99 23.01
CA LYS A 136 -10.66 5.06 22.11
C LYS A 136 -10.70 3.89 21.12
N MET A 137 -9.86 2.89 21.32
CA MET A 137 -9.76 1.67 20.51
C MET A 137 -10.21 0.48 21.36
N ASP A 138 -11.54 0.33 21.49
CA ASP A 138 -12.15 -0.62 22.42
C ASP A 138 -11.97 -2.09 21.97
N GLU A 139 -11.81 -2.32 20.66
CA GLU A 139 -11.67 -3.64 20.06
C GLU A 139 -10.22 -4.15 20.01
N VAL A 140 -9.24 -3.34 20.42
CA VAL A 140 -7.82 -3.72 20.40
C VAL A 140 -7.34 -4.00 21.81
N SER A 141 -6.98 -5.27 22.11
CA SER A 141 -6.64 -5.72 23.47
C SER A 141 -5.48 -4.95 24.11
N ASN A 142 -4.46 -4.62 23.34
CA ASN A 142 -3.30 -3.83 23.78
C ASN A 142 -2.90 -2.84 22.69
N PRO A 143 -3.55 -1.64 22.62
CA PRO A 143 -3.38 -0.70 21.54
C PRO A 143 -1.93 -0.28 21.29
N MET A 144 -1.11 -0.12 22.33
CA MET A 144 0.29 0.31 22.20
C MET A 144 1.12 -0.75 21.48
N VAL A 145 1.00 -2.00 21.87
CA VAL A 145 1.74 -3.10 21.26
C VAL A 145 1.20 -3.40 19.86
N ALA A 146 -0.12 -3.47 19.71
CA ALA A 146 -0.75 -3.77 18.43
C ALA A 146 -0.42 -2.72 17.37
N CYS A 147 -0.54 -1.42 17.69
CA CYS A 147 -0.21 -0.36 16.76
C CYS A 147 1.29 -0.32 16.43
N ALA A 148 2.18 -0.51 17.43
CA ALA A 148 3.62 -0.54 17.18
C ALA A 148 4.02 -1.69 16.26
N VAL A 149 3.53 -2.90 16.53
CA VAL A 149 3.81 -4.10 15.72
C VAL A 149 3.20 -3.99 14.32
N ALA A 150 1.93 -3.56 14.23
CA ALA A 150 1.29 -3.34 12.94
C ALA A 150 2.04 -2.30 12.09
N CYS A 151 2.47 -1.18 12.68
CA CYS A 151 3.26 -0.17 12.00
C CYS A 151 4.65 -0.69 11.60
N ALA A 152 5.31 -1.52 12.41
CA ALA A 152 6.60 -2.12 12.06
C ALA A 152 6.48 -3.04 10.85
N ILE A 153 5.50 -3.96 10.87
CA ILE A 153 5.22 -4.88 9.75
C ILE A 153 4.89 -4.09 8.49
N ALA A 154 3.96 -3.15 8.60
CA ALA A 154 3.53 -2.34 7.47
C ALA A 154 4.66 -1.45 6.91
N ALA A 155 5.58 -0.96 7.74
CA ALA A 155 6.75 -0.18 7.30
C ALA A 155 7.72 -1.02 6.46
N VAL A 156 7.95 -2.29 6.80
CA VAL A 156 8.74 -3.21 5.96
C VAL A 156 8.06 -3.39 4.60
N ILE A 157 6.77 -3.66 4.60
CA ILE A 157 5.97 -3.86 3.38
C ILE A 157 5.88 -2.58 2.55
N SER A 158 5.77 -1.41 3.19
CA SER A 158 5.79 -0.08 2.56
C SER A 158 7.06 0.13 1.73
N GLN A 159 8.21 -0.19 2.30
CA GLN A 159 9.50 -0.05 1.61
C GLN A 159 9.60 -0.96 0.39
N ILE A 160 9.07 -2.18 0.49
CA ILE A 160 8.98 -3.11 -0.66
C ILE A 160 8.05 -2.53 -1.72
N GLY A 161 6.90 -1.96 -1.33
CA GLY A 161 5.94 -1.34 -2.23
C GLY A 161 6.53 -0.18 -3.03
N ASP A 162 7.25 0.72 -2.37
CA ASP A 162 7.94 1.83 -3.05
C ASP A 162 9.04 1.34 -4.01
N LEU A 163 9.80 0.31 -3.63
CA LEU A 163 10.79 -0.30 -4.53
C LEU A 163 10.10 -1.00 -5.72
N ALA A 164 8.97 -1.67 -5.51
CA ALA A 164 8.19 -2.28 -6.58
C ALA A 164 7.64 -1.24 -7.56
N ALA A 165 7.07 -0.14 -7.06
CA ALA A 165 6.64 0.97 -7.89
C ALA A 165 7.80 1.60 -8.67
N SER A 166 8.95 1.74 -8.01
CA SER A 166 10.18 2.21 -8.67
C SER A 166 10.63 1.26 -9.78
N ALA A 167 10.56 -0.06 -9.57
CA ALA A 167 10.91 -1.06 -10.59
C ALA A 167 9.97 -0.98 -11.80
N ILE A 168 8.66 -0.86 -11.58
CA ILE A 168 7.67 -0.68 -12.65
C ILE A 168 8.00 0.58 -13.47
N LYS A 169 8.28 1.71 -12.81
CA LYS A 169 8.67 2.96 -13.48
C LYS A 169 9.93 2.80 -14.35
N ARG A 170 10.95 2.12 -13.83
CA ARG A 170 12.21 1.89 -14.59
C ARG A 170 12.00 0.96 -15.79
N ASN A 171 11.20 -0.10 -15.65
CA ASN A 171 10.88 -0.99 -16.77
C ASN A 171 10.20 -0.27 -17.94
N HIS A 172 9.45 0.79 -17.66
CA HIS A 172 8.79 1.61 -18.68
C HIS A 172 9.58 2.88 -19.06
N ASN A 173 10.85 3.02 -18.60
CA ASN A 173 11.71 4.19 -18.85
C ASN A 173 11.07 5.51 -18.41
N VAL A 174 10.23 5.50 -17.39
CA VAL A 174 9.65 6.69 -16.78
C VAL A 174 10.21 6.89 -15.37
N LYS A 175 10.19 8.13 -14.90
CA LYS A 175 10.60 8.48 -13.54
C LYS A 175 9.40 8.58 -12.61
N ASP A 176 8.35 9.20 -13.09
CA ASP A 176 7.12 9.47 -12.34
C ASP A 176 5.92 8.96 -13.14
N TYR A 177 4.84 8.54 -12.47
CA TYR A 177 3.60 8.07 -13.12
C TYR A 177 2.80 9.20 -13.78
N GLY A 178 3.10 10.46 -13.47
CA GLY A 178 2.43 11.61 -14.04
C GLY A 178 3.04 12.93 -13.59
N ASN A 179 2.49 14.04 -14.08
CA ASN A 179 2.98 15.39 -13.80
C ASN A 179 1.86 16.29 -13.24
N LEU A 180 0.89 15.71 -12.54
CA LEU A 180 -0.27 16.46 -12.06
C LEU A 180 0.11 17.47 -10.96
N ILE A 181 1.10 17.12 -10.13
CA ILE A 181 1.57 18.00 -9.05
C ILE A 181 2.94 18.56 -9.47
N PRO A 182 3.03 19.88 -9.77
CA PRO A 182 4.29 20.49 -10.20
C PRO A 182 5.42 20.23 -9.20
N GLY A 183 6.53 19.69 -9.68
CA GLY A 183 7.71 19.35 -8.85
C GLY A 183 7.58 18.09 -7.99
N HIS A 184 6.41 17.43 -7.98
CA HIS A 184 6.15 16.26 -7.12
C HIS A 184 5.63 15.02 -7.84
N GLY A 185 5.52 15.02 -9.17
CA GLY A 185 5.05 13.88 -9.95
C GLY A 185 3.52 13.72 -10.00
N GLY A 186 3.04 12.52 -10.22
CA GLY A 186 1.61 12.19 -10.25
C GLY A 186 1.02 11.86 -8.88
N VAL A 187 -0.30 11.71 -8.85
CA VAL A 187 -1.03 11.29 -7.63
C VAL A 187 -0.55 9.93 -7.17
N LEU A 188 -0.38 8.98 -8.10
CA LEU A 188 0.05 7.63 -7.77
C LEU A 188 1.45 7.59 -7.13
N ASP A 189 2.35 8.52 -7.52
CA ASP A 189 3.69 8.64 -6.91
C ASP A 189 3.64 9.04 -5.42
N ARG A 190 2.51 9.54 -4.93
CA ARG A 190 2.30 9.89 -3.52
C ARG A 190 1.68 8.77 -2.70
N PHE A 191 1.06 7.82 -3.36
CA PHE A 191 0.34 6.72 -2.74
C PHE A 191 0.91 5.34 -3.07
N ASP A 192 2.03 5.26 -3.80
CA ASP A 192 2.62 4.00 -4.26
C ASP A 192 3.01 3.07 -3.09
N SER A 193 3.58 3.61 -2.02
CA SER A 193 3.85 2.85 -0.80
C SER A 193 2.57 2.45 -0.05
N MET A 194 1.51 3.30 -0.09
CA MET A 194 0.24 3.01 0.60
C MET A 194 -0.52 1.84 -0.01
N ILE A 195 -0.36 1.57 -1.29
CA ILE A 195 -0.98 0.42 -1.96
C ILE A 195 -0.60 -0.89 -1.25
N PHE A 196 0.64 -1.01 -0.81
CA PHE A 196 1.12 -2.16 -0.04
C PHE A 196 0.83 -2.04 1.46
N THR A 197 0.93 -0.83 2.00
CA THR A 197 0.76 -0.58 3.43
C THR A 197 -0.68 -0.81 3.89
N ALA A 198 -1.68 -0.44 3.07
CA ALA A 198 -3.09 -0.57 3.44
C ALA A 198 -3.50 -2.03 3.71
N PRO A 199 -3.27 -3.01 2.81
CA PRO A 199 -3.54 -4.41 3.11
C PRO A 199 -2.66 -4.95 4.25
N ALA A 200 -1.40 -4.51 4.37
CA ALA A 200 -0.52 -4.94 5.46
C ALA A 200 -1.06 -4.55 6.83
N ILE A 201 -1.53 -3.31 7.00
CA ILE A 201 -2.19 -2.84 8.23
C ILE A 201 -3.48 -3.62 8.48
N TYR A 202 -4.30 -3.83 7.45
CA TYR A 202 -5.53 -4.60 7.58
C TYR A 202 -5.28 -6.00 8.14
N PHE A 203 -4.35 -6.74 7.53
CA PHE A 203 -4.03 -8.10 7.96
C PHE A 203 -3.34 -8.11 9.33
N ALA A 204 -2.38 -7.21 9.59
CA ALA A 204 -1.73 -7.12 10.90
C ALA A 204 -2.76 -6.89 12.01
N LEU A 205 -3.69 -5.95 11.84
CA LEU A 205 -4.74 -5.68 12.82
C LEU A 205 -5.74 -6.83 12.95
N THR A 206 -6.02 -7.58 11.90
CA THR A 206 -6.91 -8.76 11.98
C THR A 206 -6.32 -9.86 12.87
N PHE A 207 -4.99 -9.99 12.92
CA PHE A 207 -4.29 -10.98 13.75
C PHE A 207 -3.93 -10.47 15.16
N LEU A 208 -3.88 -9.15 15.37
CA LEU A 208 -3.45 -8.53 16.63
C LEU A 208 -4.61 -8.02 17.52
N ARG A 209 -5.83 -8.18 17.07
CA ARG A 209 -7.06 -7.85 17.81
C ARG A 209 -7.41 -8.84 18.89
#